data_de019bacc66bb0d2638470a35d6bede4
#
_entry.id   de019bacc66bb0d2638470a35d6bede4
#
_cell.length_a   1.000
_cell.length_b   1.000
_cell.length_c   1.000
_cell.angle_alpha   90.00
_cell.angle_beta   90.00
_cell.angle_gamma   90.00
#
_symmetry.space_group_name_H-M   'P 1'
#
loop_
_entity.id
_entity.type
_entity.pdbx_description
1 polymer ?
#
loop_
_entity_poly.entity_id
_entity_poly.type
_entity_poly.pdbx_seq_one_letter_code
_entity_poly.pdbx_strand_id
1 'polypeptide(L)'
;QGTIFMVIIRLARGGAKKRPFFNMVVANSRDARDGRFIERIGFYNPRAIEGEEALRIQLDRVNHWRSQGAQLSETVTKLVKRFGAEQKAAES
;
A
#
# COMPACT_ATOMS: atom_id res chain seq x y z
N GLN A 1 22.58 -7.39 19.78
CA GLN A 1 21.91 -6.80 19.23
C GLN A 1 21.28 -7.24 18.08
N GLY A 2 20.30 -7.15 17.93
CA GLY A 2 19.56 -7.65 16.85
C GLY A 2 19.74 -6.90 15.58
N THR A 3 19.38 -7.53 14.51
CA THR A 3 19.34 -6.87 13.23
C THR A 3 18.17 -5.91 13.22
N ILE A 4 18.44 -4.71 12.78
CA ILE A 4 17.36 -3.74 12.61
C ILE A 4 16.71 -4.02 11.27
N PHE A 5 15.43 -4.39 11.34
CA PHE A 5 14.67 -4.61 10.14
C PHE A 5 13.92 -3.33 9.78
N MET A 6 14.18 -2.82 8.61
CA MET A 6 13.38 -1.72 8.11
C MET A 6 12.19 -2.30 7.36
N VAL A 7 11.03 -2.05 7.90
CA VAL A 7 9.78 -2.45 7.27
C VAL A 7 9.25 -1.27 6.48
N ILE A 8 8.85 -1.52 5.25
CA ILE A 8 8.33 -0.47 4.38
C ILE A 8 7.00 -0.92 3.78
N ILE A 9 6.10 0.03 3.67
CA ILE A 9 4.84 -0.17 2.95
C ILE A 9 5.04 0.41 1.55
N ARG A 10 4.91 -0.44 0.54
CA ARG A 10 5.18 -0.04 -0.84
C ARG A 10 4.22 -0.72 -1.79
N LEU A 11 4.22 -0.26 -3.03
CA LEU A 11 3.43 -0.89 -4.08
C LEU A 11 4.25 -1.96 -4.78
N ALA A 12 3.60 -3.09 -5.04
CA ALA A 12 4.18 -4.18 -5.81
C ALA A 12 3.28 -4.40 -7.02
N ARG A 13 3.89 -4.44 -8.20
CA ARG A 13 3.12 -4.60 -9.42
C ARG A 13 2.56 -6.01 -9.55
N GLY A 14 1.27 -6.08 -9.89
CA GLY A 14 0.61 -7.32 -10.23
C GLY A 14 -0.17 -7.13 -11.50
N GLY A 15 -1.02 -8.09 -11.84
CA GLY A 15 -1.89 -7.98 -12.99
C GLY A 15 -1.21 -8.24 -14.31
N ALA A 16 -1.94 -8.04 -15.38
CA ALA A 16 -1.47 -8.32 -16.73
C ALA A 16 -0.59 -7.18 -17.25
N LYS A 17 0.17 -7.48 -18.29
CA LYS A 17 1.08 -6.55 -18.92
C LYS A 17 0.41 -5.24 -19.33
N LYS A 18 -0.79 -5.32 -19.90
CA LYS A 18 -1.51 -4.15 -20.42
C LYS A 18 -2.47 -3.54 -19.42
N ARG A 19 -2.62 -4.15 -18.26
CA ARG A 19 -3.51 -3.65 -17.22
C ARG A 19 -2.75 -3.61 -15.90
N PRO A 20 -1.98 -2.55 -15.67
CA PRO A 20 -1.21 -2.45 -14.44
C PRO A 20 -2.13 -2.43 -13.24
N PHE A 21 -1.73 -3.16 -12.23
CA PHE A 21 -2.46 -3.27 -10.98
C PHE A 21 -1.41 -3.37 -9.90
N PHE A 22 -1.61 -2.62 -8.82
CA PHE A 22 -0.61 -2.58 -7.77
C PHE A 22 -1.22 -3.05 -6.47
N ASN A 23 -0.51 -3.95 -5.80
CA ASN A 23 -0.84 -4.34 -4.43
C ASN A 23 -0.06 -3.45 -3.49
N MET A 24 -0.71 -2.99 -2.42
CA MET A 24 -0.01 -2.27 -1.37
C MET A 24 0.41 -3.29 -0.33
N VAL A 25 1.72 -3.44 -0.16
CA VAL A 25 2.25 -4.51 0.68
C VAL A 25 3.21 -3.97 1.72
N VAL A 26 3.26 -4.68 2.84
CA VAL A 26 4.23 -4.45 3.90
C VAL A 26 5.36 -5.43 3.67
N ALA A 27 6.57 -4.95 3.55
CA ALA A 27 7.70 -5.79 3.24
C ALA A 27 8.96 -5.35 3.98
N ASN A 28 9.89 -6.28 4.12
CA ASN A 28 11.20 -5.94 4.62
C ASN A 28 11.94 -5.23 3.50
N SER A 29 12.56 -4.09 3.80
CA SER A 29 13.22 -3.28 2.79
C SER A 29 14.36 -4.02 2.08
N ARG A 30 14.87 -5.09 2.67
CA ARG A 30 15.92 -5.90 2.07
C ARG A 30 15.41 -6.88 1.03
N ASP A 31 14.12 -7.20 1.08
CA ASP A 31 13.55 -8.16 0.14
C ASP A 31 13.40 -7.53 -1.24
N ALA A 32 13.55 -8.35 -2.26
CA ALA A 32 13.38 -7.89 -3.63
C ALA A 32 11.97 -7.38 -3.84
N ARG A 33 11.85 -6.39 -4.69
CA ARG A 33 10.56 -5.74 -4.96
C ARG A 33 9.49 -6.71 -5.42
N ASP A 34 9.86 -7.71 -6.20
CA ASP A 34 8.93 -8.70 -6.71
C ASP A 34 8.92 -9.96 -5.85
N GLY A 35 9.57 -9.91 -4.72
CA GLY A 35 9.72 -11.06 -3.87
C GLY A 35 8.71 -11.08 -2.74
N ARG A 36 9.21 -11.45 -1.60
CA ARG A 36 8.39 -11.69 -0.42
C ARG A 36 7.86 -10.41 0.18
N PHE A 37 6.67 -10.51 0.73
CA PHE A 37 6.14 -9.45 1.55
C PHE A 37 5.51 -10.07 2.80
N ILE A 38 5.33 -9.24 3.81
CA ILE A 38 4.79 -9.69 5.09
C ILE A 38 3.27 -9.77 5.03
N GLU A 39 2.65 -8.73 4.46
CA GLU A 39 1.21 -8.62 4.47
C GLU A 39 0.76 -7.73 3.33
N ARG A 40 -0.38 -8.06 2.73
CA ARG A 40 -1.02 -7.21 1.73
C ARG A 40 -2.12 -6.42 2.43
N ILE A 41 -2.06 -5.09 2.31
CA ILE A 41 -2.99 -4.22 3.04
C ILE A 41 -3.82 -3.32 2.14
N GLY A 42 -3.76 -3.52 0.84
CA GLY A 42 -4.58 -2.74 -0.05
C GLY A 42 -4.19 -2.93 -1.50
N PHE A 43 -4.81 -2.13 -2.36
CA PHE A 43 -4.47 -2.16 -3.77
C PHE A 43 -4.72 -0.80 -4.41
N TYR A 44 -4.10 -0.60 -5.56
CA TYR A 44 -4.30 0.58 -6.37
C TYR A 44 -4.46 0.14 -7.82
N ASN A 45 -5.58 0.51 -8.43
CA ASN A 45 -5.87 0.22 -9.83
C ASN A 45 -5.96 1.53 -10.59
N PRO A 46 -4.85 1.98 -11.22
CA PRO A 46 -4.84 3.28 -11.90
C PRO A 46 -5.71 3.32 -13.13
N ARG A 47 -6.14 2.17 -13.63
CA ARG A 47 -6.99 2.09 -14.81
C ARG A 47 -8.42 1.67 -14.49
N ALA A 48 -8.84 1.87 -13.25
CA ALA A 48 -10.22 1.57 -12.88
C ALA A 48 -11.18 2.38 -13.72
N ILE A 49 -12.17 1.70 -14.26
CA ILE A 49 -13.24 2.36 -14.99
C ILE A 49 -14.39 2.64 -14.05
N GLU A 50 -15.39 3.36 -14.52
CA GLU A 50 -16.56 3.70 -13.72
C GLU A 50 -17.18 2.43 -13.12
N GLY A 51 -17.46 2.47 -11.84
CA GLY A 51 -18.01 1.33 -11.13
C GLY A 51 -16.98 0.42 -10.53
N GLU A 52 -15.70 0.59 -10.90
CA GLU A 52 -14.62 -0.19 -10.31
C GLU A 52 -13.94 0.58 -9.19
N GLU A 53 -13.46 -0.16 -8.22
CA GLU A 53 -12.74 0.45 -7.11
C GLU A 53 -11.30 0.73 -7.53
N ALA A 54 -10.91 2.00 -7.48
CA ALA A 54 -9.56 2.40 -7.92
C ALA A 54 -8.53 2.25 -6.80
N LEU A 55 -8.95 2.38 -5.56
CA LEU A 55 -8.02 2.41 -4.43
C LEU A 55 -8.72 1.87 -3.20
N ARG A 56 -8.07 0.96 -2.52
CA ARG A 56 -8.54 0.46 -1.24
C ARG A 56 -7.35 0.29 -0.32
N ILE A 57 -7.48 0.78 0.90
CA ILE A 57 -6.42 0.68 1.89
C ILE A 57 -7.03 0.29 3.23
N GLN A 58 -6.43 -0.69 3.88
CA GLN A 58 -6.81 -1.04 5.24
C GLN A 58 -6.06 -0.10 6.19
N LEU A 59 -6.67 1.03 6.49
CA LEU A 59 -6.02 2.08 7.27
C LEU A 59 -5.60 1.62 8.66
N ASP A 60 -6.37 0.72 9.26
CA ASP A 60 -6.01 0.16 10.56
C ASP A 60 -4.68 -0.59 10.49
N ARG A 61 -4.44 -1.30 9.39
CA ARG A 61 -3.16 -2.00 9.22
C ARG A 61 -2.03 -1.04 8.91
N VAL A 62 -2.30 0.00 8.13
CA VAL A 62 -1.29 1.04 7.90
C VAL A 62 -0.87 1.65 9.24
N ASN A 63 -1.85 2.00 10.07
CA ASN A 63 -1.56 2.60 11.36
C ASN A 63 -0.81 1.63 12.27
N HIS A 64 -1.19 0.35 12.25
CA HIS A 64 -0.49 -0.66 13.02
C HIS A 64 0.99 -0.71 12.67
N TRP A 65 1.29 -0.80 11.36
CA TRP A 65 2.67 -0.92 10.93
C TRP A 65 3.46 0.37 11.15
N ARG A 66 2.81 1.52 10.99
CA ARG A 66 3.47 2.79 11.29
C ARG A 66 3.84 2.87 12.75
N SER A 67 2.98 2.39 13.64
CA SER A 67 3.28 2.38 15.07
C SER A 67 4.44 1.47 15.42
N GLN A 68 4.72 0.50 14.54
CA GLN A 68 5.86 -0.41 14.68
C GLN A 68 7.12 0.14 14.01
N GLY A 69 7.07 1.34 13.49
CA GLY A 69 8.22 1.97 12.87
C GLY A 69 8.34 1.79 11.37
N ALA A 70 7.30 1.25 10.73
CA ALA A 70 7.34 1.07 9.28
C ALA A 70 7.33 2.42 8.57
N GLN A 71 8.06 2.49 7.47
CA GLN A 71 8.08 3.67 6.62
C GLN A 71 7.15 3.45 5.44
N LEU A 72 6.63 4.53 4.89
CA LEU A 72 5.80 4.46 3.70
C LEU A 72 6.59 5.02 2.52
N SER A 73 6.50 4.34 1.38
CA SER A 73 7.08 4.89 0.17
C SER A 73 6.37 6.19 -0.19
N GLU A 74 7.02 7.00 -1.00
CA GLU A 74 6.45 8.28 -1.39
C GLU A 74 5.08 8.12 -2.05
N THR A 75 4.97 7.16 -2.97
CA THR A 75 3.71 6.89 -3.65
C THR A 75 2.63 6.44 -2.67
N VAL A 76 2.98 5.54 -1.75
CA VAL A 76 2.04 5.06 -0.75
C VAL A 76 1.56 6.20 0.14
N THR A 77 2.47 7.09 0.53
CA THR A 77 2.11 8.24 1.34
C THR A 77 1.02 9.07 0.66
N LYS A 78 1.19 9.33 -0.63
CA LYS A 78 0.21 10.08 -1.40
C LYS A 78 -1.13 9.36 -1.49
N LEU A 79 -1.09 8.05 -1.71
CA LEU A 79 -2.32 7.26 -1.82
C LEU A 79 -3.06 7.17 -0.49
N VAL A 80 -2.34 7.05 0.61
CA VAL A 80 -2.95 7.01 1.93
C VAL A 80 -3.67 8.32 2.22
N LYS A 81 -3.05 9.44 1.90
CA LYS A 81 -3.68 10.75 2.08
C LYS A 81 -4.93 10.89 1.24
N ARG A 82 -4.85 10.47 -0.03
CA ARG A 82 -5.98 10.54 -0.93
C ARG A 82 -7.14 9.69 -0.43
N PHE A 83 -6.85 8.47 -0.02
CA PHE A 83 -7.88 7.55 0.47
C PHE A 83 -8.54 8.07 1.74
N GLY A 84 -7.75 8.60 2.66
CA GLY A 84 -8.27 9.19 3.88
C GLY A 84 -9.20 10.36 3.61
N ALA A 85 -8.83 11.22 2.67
CA ALA A 85 -9.66 12.35 2.30
C ALA A 85 -10.97 11.90 1.67
N GLU A 86 -10.92 10.87 0.82
CA GLU A 86 -12.12 10.34 0.19
C GLU A 86 -13.05 9.70 1.21
N GLN A 87 -12.49 9.03 2.21
CA GLN A 87 -13.30 8.43 3.27
C GLN A 87 -13.99 9.51 4.10
N LYS A 88 -13.30 10.57 4.43
CA LYS A 88 -13.90 11.68 5.17
C LYS A 88 -15.02 12.34 4.37
N ALA A 89 -14.82 12.53 3.08
CA ALA A 89 -15.83 13.12 2.24
C ALA A 89 -17.07 12.24 2.17
N ALA A 90 -16.89 10.91 2.12
CA ALA A 90 -17.99 9.98 2.08
C ALA A 90 -18.77 9.94 3.39
N GLU A 91 -18.11 10.23 4.51
CA GLU A 91 -18.75 10.22 5.82
C GLU A 91 -19.49 11.51 6.14
N SER A 92 -19.16 12.57 5.48
CA SER A 92 -19.82 13.86 5.70
C SER A 92 -20.99 14.03 4.73
#